data_18ac1460faaa5b0be67e53711451c017
#
_entry.id   18ac1460faaa5b0be67e53711451c017
#
_cell.length_a   1.000
_cell.length_b   1.000
_cell.length_c   1.000
_cell.angle_alpha   90.00
_cell.angle_beta   90.00
_cell.angle_gamma   90.00
#
_symmetry.space_group_name_H-M   'P 1'
#
loop_
_entity.id
_entity.type
_entity.pdbx_description
1 polymer ?
#
loop_
_entity_poly.entity_id
_entity_poly.type
_entity_poly.pdbx_seq_one_letter_code
_entity_poly.pdbx_strand_id
1 'polypeptide(L)'
;MFKHFRITVMNKLDNINMYTLNKNLSVASLVMIIIGLFSIAIAFIFDNHAAWTNLLFNNYFFLGISIFAVFFIALQHVAEAGWSIAIKRVPEAIMTFLPYTCFVMLFIVVTAVFHFGGNHIYHWLEDGIMTEGAPNYDKIIAGKEP
;
A
#
# COMPACT_ATOMS: atom_id res chain seq x y z
N MET A 1 5.45 -29.69 40.59
CA MET A 1 5.27 -29.96 39.14
C MET A 1 5.18 -28.69 38.29
N PHE A 2 4.30 -27.72 38.57
CA PHE A 2 4.13 -26.46 37.81
C PHE A 2 5.36 -25.55 37.74
N LYS A 3 6.17 -25.48 38.80
CA LYS A 3 7.36 -24.62 38.86
C LYS A 3 8.47 -25.06 37.89
N HIS A 4 8.64 -26.36 37.75
CA HIS A 4 9.63 -26.97 36.84
C HIS A 4 9.21 -26.78 35.36
N PHE A 5 7.91 -26.92 35.07
CA PHE A 5 7.36 -26.68 33.73
C PHE A 5 7.56 -25.24 33.32
N ARG A 6 7.29 -24.27 34.21
CA ARG A 6 7.45 -22.83 33.92
C ARG A 6 8.92 -22.48 33.62
N ILE A 7 9.88 -23.02 34.38
CA ILE A 7 11.31 -22.77 34.15
C ILE A 7 11.78 -23.38 32.83
N THR A 8 11.32 -24.57 32.48
CA THR A 8 11.65 -25.19 31.19
C THR A 8 11.09 -24.42 30.00
N VAL A 9 9.87 -23.89 30.13
CA VAL A 9 9.24 -23.05 29.08
C VAL A 9 9.98 -21.71 28.95
N MET A 10 10.34 -21.06 30.05
CA MET A 10 11.11 -19.81 30.03
C MET A 10 12.50 -20.01 29.41
N ASN A 11 13.25 -21.04 29.79
CA ASN A 11 14.55 -21.36 29.17
C ASN A 11 14.43 -21.69 27.67
N LYS A 12 13.29 -22.23 27.23
CA LYS A 12 13.04 -22.52 25.83
C LYS A 12 12.67 -21.23 25.05
N LEU A 13 12.03 -20.26 25.71
CA LEU A 13 11.73 -18.93 25.13
C LEU A 13 13.00 -18.07 25.03
N ASP A 14 13.93 -18.16 26.00
CA ASP A 14 15.21 -17.45 25.97
C ASP A 14 16.16 -17.97 24.87
N ASN A 15 15.97 -19.23 24.43
CA ASN A 15 16.69 -19.82 23.30
C ASN A 15 16.05 -19.63 21.94
N ILE A 16 14.92 -18.91 21.86
CA ILE A 16 14.40 -18.46 20.57
C ILE A 16 15.35 -17.37 20.08
N ASN A 17 16.27 -17.73 19.17
CA ASN A 17 17.09 -16.77 18.45
C ASN A 17 16.14 -15.82 17.72
N MET A 18 15.83 -14.69 18.34
CA MET A 18 15.15 -13.59 17.66
C MET A 18 16.01 -13.23 16.46
N TYR A 19 15.44 -13.35 15.28
CA TYR A 19 16.12 -12.97 14.04
C TYR A 19 16.53 -11.50 14.17
N THR A 20 17.81 -11.27 14.41
CA THR A 20 18.38 -9.92 14.38
C THR A 20 18.71 -9.58 12.94
N LEU A 21 18.02 -8.58 12.40
CA LEU A 21 18.33 -8.03 11.09
C LEU A 21 19.80 -7.66 11.02
N ASN A 22 20.48 -8.10 9.97
CA ASN A 22 21.86 -7.70 9.72
C ASN A 22 21.89 -6.15 9.62
N LYS A 23 22.77 -5.52 10.40
CA LYS A 23 22.90 -4.07 10.47
C LYS A 23 23.08 -3.42 9.10
N ASN A 24 23.80 -4.08 8.20
CA ASN A 24 24.03 -3.60 6.83
C ASN A 24 22.72 -3.59 6.01
N LEU A 25 21.84 -4.57 6.19
CA LEU A 25 20.53 -4.63 5.55
C LEU A 25 19.60 -3.53 6.06
N SER A 26 19.59 -3.28 7.36
CA SER A 26 18.80 -2.19 7.95
C SER A 26 19.26 -0.82 7.45
N VAL A 27 20.58 -0.60 7.37
CA VAL A 27 21.13 0.65 6.85
C VAL A 27 20.80 0.80 5.36
N ALA A 28 20.96 -0.26 4.56
CA ALA A 28 20.64 -0.22 3.14
C ALA A 28 19.16 0.11 2.89
N SER A 29 18.24 -0.51 3.63
CA SER A 29 16.81 -0.24 3.51
C SER A 29 16.46 1.20 3.89
N LEU A 30 17.09 1.75 4.94
CA LEU A 30 16.87 3.13 5.35
C LEU A 30 17.36 4.12 4.28
N VAL A 31 18.52 3.88 3.69
CA VAL A 31 19.04 4.69 2.59
C VAL A 31 18.11 4.67 1.38
N MET A 32 17.59 3.50 1.01
CA MET A 32 16.62 3.38 -0.09
C MET A 32 15.32 4.13 0.18
N ILE A 33 14.82 4.11 1.43
CA ILE A 33 13.64 4.89 1.83
C ILE A 33 13.89 6.39 1.67
N ILE A 34 15.05 6.89 2.13
CA ILE A 34 15.41 8.31 2.03
C ILE A 34 15.50 8.73 0.55
N ILE A 35 16.14 7.93 -0.29
CA ILE A 35 16.24 8.20 -1.74
C ILE A 35 14.86 8.24 -2.37
N GLY A 36 13.98 7.30 -2.03
CA GLY A 36 12.60 7.24 -2.53
C GLY A 36 11.79 8.47 -2.14
N LEU A 37 11.85 8.89 -0.87
CA LEU A 37 11.15 10.08 -0.39
C LEU A 37 11.67 11.36 -1.09
N PHE A 38 12.97 11.47 -1.29
CA PHE A 38 13.58 12.60 -1.98
C PHE A 38 13.16 12.65 -3.46
N SER A 39 13.12 11.49 -4.12
CA SER A 39 12.65 11.37 -5.50
C SER A 39 11.19 11.80 -5.66
N ILE A 40 10.32 11.40 -4.73
CA ILE A 40 8.91 11.83 -4.71
C ILE A 40 8.82 13.35 -4.53
N ALA A 41 9.56 13.93 -3.59
CA ALA A 41 9.57 15.37 -3.35
C ALA A 41 9.99 16.16 -4.61
N ILE A 42 11.02 15.70 -5.30
CA ILE A 42 11.48 16.29 -6.57
C ILE A 42 10.39 16.21 -7.64
N ALA A 43 9.73 15.06 -7.78
CA ALA A 43 8.66 14.86 -8.76
C ALA A 43 7.53 15.89 -8.59
N PHE A 44 7.12 16.18 -7.33
CA PHE A 44 6.11 17.21 -7.04
C PHE A 44 6.54 18.65 -7.37
N ILE A 45 7.85 18.92 -7.40
CA ILE A 45 8.38 20.25 -7.76
C ILE A 45 8.36 20.44 -9.28
N PHE A 46 8.68 19.40 -10.06
CA PHE A 46 8.81 19.48 -11.51
C PHE A 46 7.47 19.34 -12.26
N ASP A 47 6.66 18.36 -11.86
CA ASP A 47 5.36 18.10 -12.50
C ASP A 47 4.42 17.46 -11.48
N ASN A 48 3.56 18.27 -10.93
CA ASN A 48 2.60 17.88 -9.91
C ASN A 48 1.59 16.83 -10.41
N HIS A 49 1.09 16.99 -11.65
CA HIS A 49 0.13 16.04 -12.22
C HIS A 49 0.75 14.67 -12.46
N ALA A 50 1.95 14.62 -13.04
CA ALA A 50 2.68 13.37 -13.23
C ALA A 50 3.05 12.72 -11.91
N ALA A 51 3.40 13.51 -10.87
CA ALA A 51 3.72 13.00 -9.54
C ALA A 51 2.53 12.28 -8.90
N TRP A 52 1.34 12.88 -8.91
CA TRP A 52 0.13 12.27 -8.39
C TRP A 52 -0.26 11.01 -9.15
N THR A 53 -0.20 11.05 -10.49
CA THR A 53 -0.51 9.89 -11.35
C THR A 53 0.44 8.72 -11.08
N ASN A 54 1.74 8.99 -10.98
CA ASN A 54 2.73 7.97 -10.66
C ASN A 54 2.54 7.39 -9.24
N LEU A 55 2.21 8.23 -8.26
CA LEU A 55 1.94 7.80 -6.90
C LEU A 55 0.72 6.87 -6.86
N LEU A 56 -0.37 7.23 -7.55
CA LEU A 56 -1.57 6.40 -7.68
C LEU A 56 -1.24 5.06 -8.32
N PHE A 57 -0.53 5.06 -9.46
CA PHE A 57 -0.20 3.84 -10.20
C PHE A 57 0.66 2.88 -9.37
N ASN A 58 1.72 3.39 -8.74
CA ASN A 58 2.59 2.58 -7.88
C ASN A 58 1.84 2.02 -6.67
N ASN A 59 1.04 2.87 -6.00
CA ASN A 59 0.26 2.42 -4.85
C ASN A 59 -0.78 1.36 -5.24
N TYR A 60 -1.44 1.52 -6.39
CA TYR A 60 -2.39 0.54 -6.93
C TYR A 60 -1.72 -0.83 -7.18
N PHE A 61 -0.49 -0.82 -7.71
CA PHE A 61 0.29 -2.04 -7.94
C PHE A 61 0.59 -2.78 -6.62
N PHE A 62 1.09 -2.07 -5.60
CA PHE A 62 1.37 -2.68 -4.30
C PHE A 62 0.10 -3.11 -3.54
N LEU A 63 -0.99 -2.36 -3.69
CA LEU A 63 -2.29 -2.73 -3.16
C LEU A 63 -2.77 -4.04 -3.78
N GLY A 64 -2.66 -4.18 -5.10
CA GLY A 64 -3.03 -5.39 -5.83
C GLY A 64 -2.24 -6.61 -5.37
N ILE A 65 -0.93 -6.50 -5.21
CA ILE A 65 -0.08 -7.59 -4.69
C ILE A 65 -0.50 -7.96 -3.25
N SER A 66 -0.79 -6.99 -2.40
CA SER A 66 -1.18 -7.23 -1.01
C SER A 66 -2.55 -7.93 -0.92
N ILE A 67 -3.53 -7.51 -1.73
CA ILE A 67 -4.84 -8.17 -1.84
C ILE A 67 -4.69 -9.59 -2.37
N PHE A 68 -3.85 -9.80 -3.39
CA PHE A 68 -3.57 -11.12 -3.92
C PHE A 68 -2.97 -12.05 -2.86
N ALA A 69 -2.08 -11.55 -2.01
CA ALA A 69 -1.51 -12.32 -0.91
C ALA A 69 -2.57 -12.79 0.10
N VAL A 70 -3.52 -11.91 0.45
CA VAL A 70 -4.68 -12.26 1.30
C VAL A 70 -5.53 -13.32 0.65
N PHE A 71 -5.89 -13.13 -0.63
CA PHE A 71 -6.67 -14.10 -1.40
C PHE A 71 -5.99 -15.46 -1.47
N PHE A 72 -4.67 -15.47 -1.71
CA PHE A 72 -3.88 -16.70 -1.77
C PHE A 72 -3.89 -17.47 -0.44
N ILE A 73 -3.76 -16.78 0.70
CA ILE A 73 -3.87 -17.40 2.03
C ILE A 73 -5.26 -17.97 2.25
N ALA A 74 -6.30 -17.20 1.91
CA ALA A 74 -7.70 -17.65 2.05
C ALA A 74 -7.97 -18.90 1.20
N LEU A 75 -7.47 -18.92 -0.04
CA LEU A 75 -7.60 -20.07 -0.93
C LEU A 75 -6.94 -21.32 -0.37
N GLN A 76 -5.74 -21.18 0.22
CA GLN A 76 -5.03 -22.30 0.84
C GLN A 76 -5.78 -22.86 2.06
N HIS A 77 -6.45 -22.00 2.84
CA HIS A 77 -7.27 -22.43 3.97
C HIS A 77 -8.52 -23.21 3.51
N VAL A 78 -9.17 -22.73 2.47
CA VAL A 78 -10.35 -23.42 1.89
C VAL A 78 -9.98 -24.76 1.27
N ALA A 79 -8.81 -24.82 0.63
CA ALA A 79 -8.30 -26.04 -0.02
C ALA A 79 -7.67 -27.06 0.97
N GLU A 80 -7.62 -26.74 2.28
CA GLU A 80 -6.98 -27.58 3.30
C GLU A 80 -5.55 -28.05 2.89
N ALA A 81 -4.82 -27.19 2.19
CA ALA A 81 -3.53 -27.51 1.58
C ALA A 81 -2.43 -27.69 2.64
N GLY A 82 -2.15 -28.91 3.07
CA GLY A 82 -1.13 -29.20 4.09
C GLY A 82 0.28 -28.73 3.73
N TRP A 83 0.63 -28.65 2.44
CA TRP A 83 1.91 -28.13 1.95
C TRP A 83 2.06 -26.62 2.13
N SER A 84 0.96 -25.89 2.33
CA SER A 84 0.93 -24.45 2.48
C SER A 84 1.77 -23.94 3.66
N ILE A 85 1.99 -24.78 4.68
CA ILE A 85 2.77 -24.43 5.88
C ILE A 85 4.18 -24.02 5.51
N ALA A 86 4.79 -24.62 4.47
CA ALA A 86 6.16 -24.34 4.05
C ALA A 86 6.34 -22.93 3.47
N ILE A 87 5.32 -22.42 2.75
CA ILE A 87 5.39 -21.14 2.03
C ILE A 87 4.56 -20.02 2.68
N LYS A 88 3.76 -20.32 3.69
CA LYS A 88 2.80 -19.42 4.34
C LYS A 88 3.42 -18.08 4.77
N ARG A 89 4.66 -18.09 5.24
CA ARG A 89 5.35 -16.91 5.76
C ARG A 89 5.54 -15.81 4.72
N VAL A 90 5.71 -16.15 3.44
CA VAL A 90 5.93 -15.18 2.37
C VAL A 90 4.67 -14.34 2.11
N PRO A 91 3.49 -14.94 1.81
CA PRO A 91 2.27 -14.16 1.63
C PRO A 91 1.82 -13.46 2.92
N GLU A 92 2.07 -14.01 4.11
CA GLU A 92 1.80 -13.32 5.39
C GLU A 92 2.62 -12.03 5.51
N ALA A 93 3.90 -12.05 5.13
CA ALA A 93 4.74 -10.86 5.14
C ALA A 93 4.24 -9.80 4.13
N ILE A 94 3.80 -10.21 2.95
CA ILE A 94 3.24 -9.30 1.94
C ILE A 94 1.90 -8.71 2.41
N MET A 95 1.04 -9.52 3.02
CA MET A 95 -0.26 -9.09 3.55
C MET A 95 -0.11 -8.00 4.62
N THR A 96 0.95 -8.00 5.42
CA THR A 96 1.17 -6.96 6.44
C THR A 96 1.34 -5.56 5.85
N PHE A 97 1.63 -5.46 4.55
CA PHE A 97 1.75 -4.19 3.84
C PHE A 97 0.39 -3.60 3.42
N LEU A 98 -0.68 -4.40 3.42
CA LEU A 98 -2.03 -4.00 3.01
C LEU A 98 -2.55 -2.73 3.71
N PRO A 99 -2.50 -2.57 5.05
CA PRO A 99 -3.03 -1.39 5.71
C PRO A 99 -2.33 -0.10 5.27
N TYR A 100 -1.03 -0.17 4.98
CA TYR A 100 -0.26 1.00 4.53
C TYR A 100 -0.68 1.44 3.13
N THR A 101 -0.85 0.50 2.20
CA THR A 101 -1.29 0.80 0.82
C THR A 101 -2.74 1.29 0.80
N CYS A 102 -3.63 0.73 1.64
CA CYS A 102 -5.00 1.21 1.80
C CYS A 102 -5.02 2.66 2.34
N PHE A 103 -4.21 2.97 3.33
CA PHE A 103 -4.12 4.33 3.87
C PHE A 103 -3.63 5.34 2.83
N VAL A 104 -2.56 4.99 2.08
CA VAL A 104 -2.05 5.84 1.00
C VAL A 104 -3.08 6.01 -0.11
N MET A 105 -3.81 4.95 -0.47
CA MET A 105 -4.88 5.02 -1.48
C MET A 105 -6.00 5.97 -1.03
N LEU A 106 -6.44 5.84 0.21
CA LEU A 106 -7.45 6.73 0.78
C LEU A 106 -6.97 8.18 0.79
N PHE A 107 -5.71 8.42 1.15
CA PHE A 107 -5.10 9.75 1.11
C PHE A 107 -5.11 10.34 -0.30
N ILE A 108 -4.72 9.58 -1.34
CA ILE A 108 -4.74 10.02 -2.73
C ILE A 108 -6.17 10.38 -3.18
N VAL A 109 -7.16 9.55 -2.84
CA VAL A 109 -8.56 9.79 -3.20
C VAL A 109 -9.10 11.05 -2.51
N VAL A 110 -8.83 11.21 -1.22
CA VAL A 110 -9.27 12.39 -0.46
C VAL A 110 -8.65 13.67 -1.02
N THR A 111 -7.34 13.67 -1.30
CA THR A 111 -6.67 14.83 -1.91
C THR A 111 -7.19 15.16 -3.30
N ALA A 112 -7.59 14.15 -4.08
CA ALA A 112 -8.20 14.35 -5.40
C ALA A 112 -9.61 14.96 -5.31
N VAL A 113 -10.45 14.51 -4.37
CA VAL A 113 -11.80 15.04 -4.15
C VAL A 113 -11.76 16.50 -3.70
N PHE A 114 -10.82 16.86 -2.82
CA PHE A 114 -10.67 18.23 -2.32
C PHE A 114 -9.76 19.11 -3.18
N HIS A 115 -9.25 18.60 -4.31
CA HIS A 115 -8.26 19.27 -5.19
C HIS A 115 -7.04 19.79 -4.42
N PHE A 116 -6.72 19.17 -3.30
CA PHE A 116 -5.61 19.57 -2.45
C PHE A 116 -4.27 19.30 -3.11
N GLY A 117 -3.34 20.28 -3.07
CA GLY A 117 -2.02 20.11 -3.66
C GLY A 117 -2.02 19.99 -5.19
N GLY A 118 -3.03 20.53 -5.89
CA GLY A 118 -3.14 20.47 -7.34
C GLY A 118 -3.40 19.06 -7.88
N ASN A 119 -4.03 18.22 -7.10
CA ASN A 119 -4.42 16.87 -7.51
C ASN A 119 -5.66 16.92 -8.40
N HIS A 120 -5.48 16.88 -9.72
CA HIS A 120 -6.51 16.86 -10.75
C HIS A 120 -6.50 15.54 -11.53
N ILE A 121 -6.25 14.41 -10.86
CA ILE A 121 -6.18 13.10 -11.52
C ILE A 121 -7.54 12.72 -12.13
N TYR A 122 -8.62 13.07 -11.44
CA TYR A 122 -9.97 12.71 -11.84
C TYR A 122 -10.64 13.88 -12.56
N HIS A 123 -10.57 13.88 -13.88
CA HIS A 123 -11.16 14.91 -14.73
C HIS A 123 -12.65 15.14 -14.46
N TRP A 124 -13.42 14.11 -14.13
CA TRP A 124 -14.85 14.22 -13.83
C TRP A 124 -15.20 14.91 -12.51
N LEU A 125 -14.20 15.20 -11.67
CA LEU A 125 -14.38 15.98 -10.43
C LEU A 125 -14.10 17.48 -10.62
N GLU A 126 -13.70 17.92 -11.83
CA GLU A 126 -13.39 19.32 -12.09
C GLU A 126 -14.65 20.16 -12.11
N ASP A 127 -14.58 21.35 -11.49
CA ASP A 127 -15.67 22.32 -11.49
C ASP A 127 -15.99 22.78 -12.91
N GLY A 128 -17.28 22.80 -13.24
CA GLY A 128 -17.77 23.31 -14.55
C GLY A 128 -17.80 22.26 -15.66
N ILE A 129 -17.35 21.02 -15.45
CA ILE A 129 -17.33 19.97 -16.48
C ILE A 129 -18.75 19.63 -17.03
N MET A 130 -19.77 19.82 -16.19
CA MET A 130 -21.18 19.60 -16.53
C MET A 130 -21.90 20.88 -16.99
N THR A 131 -21.27 22.07 -16.92
CA THR A 131 -21.87 23.34 -17.21
C THR A 131 -21.66 23.72 -18.67
N GLU A 132 -22.74 23.83 -19.47
CA GLU A 132 -22.66 24.26 -20.86
C GLU A 132 -22.04 25.66 -20.96
N GLY A 133 -20.97 25.77 -21.77
CA GLY A 133 -20.22 27.02 -21.95
C GLY A 133 -18.97 27.17 -21.10
N ALA A 134 -18.69 26.24 -20.19
CA ALA A 134 -17.42 26.20 -19.50
C ALA A 134 -16.28 25.69 -20.41
N PRO A 135 -15.03 26.17 -20.24
CA PRO A 135 -13.92 25.81 -21.13
C PRO A 135 -13.54 24.30 -21.02
N ASN A 136 -13.95 23.64 -19.96
CA ASN A 136 -13.72 22.21 -19.70
C ASN A 136 -15.02 21.38 -19.79
N TYR A 137 -16.08 21.91 -20.43
CA TYR A 137 -17.35 21.20 -20.62
C TYR A 137 -17.19 19.89 -21.38
N ASP A 138 -17.63 18.79 -20.78
CA ASP A 138 -17.66 17.47 -21.40
C ASP A 138 -19.11 16.98 -21.58
N LYS A 139 -19.58 16.97 -22.84
CA LYS A 139 -20.92 16.52 -23.21
C LYS A 139 -21.23 15.07 -22.83
N ILE A 140 -20.21 14.21 -22.78
CA ILE A 140 -20.38 12.79 -22.45
C ILE A 140 -20.64 12.63 -20.95
N ILE A 141 -19.98 13.41 -20.13
CA ILE A 141 -20.16 13.40 -18.68
C ILE A 141 -21.50 14.06 -18.31
N ALA A 142 -21.79 15.22 -18.88
CA ALA A 142 -23.05 15.94 -18.66
C ALA A 142 -24.28 15.11 -19.06
N GLY A 143 -24.20 14.30 -20.12
CA GLY A 143 -25.29 13.44 -20.56
C GLY A 143 -25.54 12.18 -19.70
N LYS A 144 -24.78 11.97 -18.63
CA LYS A 144 -24.95 10.85 -17.69
C LYS A 144 -25.62 11.22 -16.38
N GLU A 145 -25.98 12.48 -16.20
CA GLU A 145 -26.81 12.85 -15.05
C GLU A 145 -28.18 12.14 -15.15
N PRO A 146 -28.64 11.51 -14.05
CA PRO A 146 -29.92 10.82 -13.99
C PRO A 146 -31.11 11.78 -14.04
#